data_8ed97db60d5c02a552570f651ec4cea4
#
_entry.id   8ed97db60d5c02a552570f651ec4cea4
#
_cell.length_a   1.000
_cell.length_b   1.000
_cell.length_c   1.000
_cell.angle_alpha   90.00
_cell.angle_beta   90.00
_cell.angle_gamma   90.00
#
_symmetry.space_group_name_H-M   'P 1'
#
loop_
_entity.id
_entity.type
_entity.pdbx_description
1 polymer ?
#
loop_
_entity_poly.entity_id
_entity_poly.type
_entity_poly.pdbx_seq_one_letter_code
_entity_poly.pdbx_strand_id
1 'polypeptide(L)'
;MSRLSNTLAFIVRAIIAGLAVAFVVVYLWPAISNRSENSAGNPAVAGTGPASYAAAVDRTAPAVVSVRTRALVPLDQEKPNIYSQLKLRAISSDGSGVILREDGYIITNHHVIYNFPEIWVVLWDDRILQARVVGSDTATDLAVLKIDLEGLPVAPISNDAPVRVGDVALAIGNSLGLSHTVSMGIVSATGRNDLRSLVYQDFIQTDAAINAGNSGGALINANGDLIGINTRNMEFAKGAQNIGFAIPIDLARDVMDQIIDYGSVRRGWLGAQYSDLRPSLQPDGSAMRVGVGIRDVQRGGPAWNAGIRPGDVIRTLDGDAVSDASGFRLAISQRVPGSTVELEVQRGNESFQTYATLIQQPPL
;
A
#
# COMPACT_ATOMS: atom_id res chain seq x y z
N MET A 1 72.99 51.61 -5.28
CA MET A 1 71.73 51.15 -5.91
C MET A 1 71.71 49.64 -6.28
N SER A 2 72.86 48.96 -6.32
CA SER A 2 72.91 47.53 -6.77
C SER A 2 72.47 46.46 -5.76
N ARG A 3 72.58 46.71 -4.46
CA ARG A 3 72.19 45.71 -3.43
C ARG A 3 70.69 45.54 -3.29
N LEU A 4 69.90 46.63 -3.43
CA LEU A 4 68.42 46.55 -3.29
C LEU A 4 67.76 45.77 -4.47
N SER A 5 68.31 45.96 -5.67
CA SER A 5 67.85 45.24 -6.88
C SER A 5 68.08 43.73 -6.82
N ASN A 6 69.22 43.31 -6.26
CA ASN A 6 69.51 41.88 -6.12
C ASN A 6 68.69 41.22 -5.04
N THR A 7 68.33 41.90 -3.95
CA THR A 7 67.44 41.40 -2.90
C THR A 7 66.02 41.27 -3.42
N LEU A 8 65.52 42.25 -4.18
CA LEU A 8 64.19 42.19 -4.78
C LEU A 8 64.09 41.03 -5.81
N ALA A 9 65.08 40.82 -6.63
CA ALA A 9 65.19 39.78 -7.60
C ALA A 9 65.20 38.37 -6.91
N PHE A 10 65.88 38.26 -5.77
CA PHE A 10 65.91 37.06 -5.01
C PHE A 10 64.51 36.71 -4.38
N ILE A 11 63.83 37.70 -3.80
CA ILE A 11 62.47 37.55 -3.25
C ILE A 11 61.46 37.08 -4.32
N VAL A 12 61.52 37.76 -5.53
CA VAL A 12 60.61 37.37 -6.61
C VAL A 12 60.85 35.92 -7.09
N ARG A 13 62.14 35.53 -7.20
CA ARG A 13 62.47 34.14 -7.59
C ARG A 13 62.00 33.12 -6.53
N ALA A 14 62.13 33.45 -5.25
CA ALA A 14 61.68 32.59 -4.15
C ALA A 14 60.16 32.45 -4.16
N ILE A 15 59.41 33.51 -4.43
CA ILE A 15 57.93 33.47 -4.56
C ILE A 15 57.52 32.61 -5.76
N ILE A 16 58.16 32.79 -6.92
CA ILE A 16 57.86 32.01 -8.13
C ILE A 16 58.17 30.53 -7.88
N ALA A 17 59.28 30.19 -7.24
CA ALA A 17 59.62 28.83 -6.90
C ALA A 17 58.62 28.20 -5.90
N GLY A 18 58.18 28.97 -4.88
CA GLY A 18 57.17 28.57 -3.94
C GLY A 18 55.80 28.31 -4.59
N LEU A 19 55.37 29.16 -5.49
CA LEU A 19 54.16 29.00 -6.28
C LEU A 19 54.20 27.77 -7.20
N ALA A 20 55.37 27.53 -7.83
CA ALA A 20 55.56 26.38 -8.70
C ALA A 20 55.47 25.04 -7.88
N VAL A 21 56.06 25.01 -6.68
CA VAL A 21 55.97 23.87 -5.77
C VAL A 21 54.53 23.67 -5.29
N ALA A 22 53.84 24.76 -4.90
CA ALA A 22 52.45 24.70 -4.49
C ALA A 22 51.54 24.19 -5.62
N PHE A 23 51.80 24.64 -6.87
CA PHE A 23 51.06 24.13 -8.05
C PHE A 23 51.25 22.63 -8.27
N VAL A 24 52.49 22.13 -8.17
CA VAL A 24 52.80 20.72 -8.29
C VAL A 24 52.07 19.90 -7.18
N VAL A 25 52.11 20.38 -5.94
CA VAL A 25 51.51 19.68 -4.80
C VAL A 25 49.99 19.70 -4.89
N VAL A 26 49.37 20.79 -5.28
CA VAL A 26 47.92 20.93 -5.30
C VAL A 26 47.27 20.32 -6.56
N TYR A 27 47.92 20.49 -7.72
CA TYR A 27 47.33 20.10 -9.00
C TYR A 27 47.93 18.82 -9.63
N LEU A 28 49.20 18.56 -9.48
CA LEU A 28 49.85 17.39 -10.10
C LEU A 28 49.96 16.20 -9.16
N TRP A 29 50.14 16.41 -7.84
CA TRP A 29 50.27 15.32 -6.88
C TRP A 29 48.99 14.45 -6.78
N PRO A 30 47.77 14.97 -6.73
CA PRO A 30 46.57 14.19 -6.77
C PRO A 30 46.40 13.37 -8.07
N ALA A 31 46.81 13.93 -9.19
CA ALA A 31 46.77 13.27 -10.50
C ALA A 31 47.78 12.11 -10.63
N ILE A 32 48.87 12.14 -9.87
CA ILE A 32 49.92 11.12 -9.87
C ILE A 32 49.64 10.08 -8.77
N SER A 33 49.18 10.50 -7.59
CA SER A 33 48.86 9.60 -6.48
C SER A 33 47.64 8.70 -6.77
N ASN A 34 46.62 9.21 -7.45
CA ASN A 34 45.44 8.43 -7.84
C ASN A 34 45.72 7.36 -8.93
N ARG A 35 46.95 7.34 -9.50
CA ARG A 35 47.36 6.26 -10.43
C ARG A 35 47.92 5.02 -9.74
N SER A 36 48.26 5.09 -8.47
CA SER A 36 48.90 3.96 -7.75
C SER A 36 47.94 3.13 -6.88
N GLU A 37 46.68 3.51 -6.75
CA GLU A 37 45.68 2.72 -5.94
C GLU A 37 44.78 1.77 -6.75
N ASN A 38 45.05 1.62 -8.06
CA ASN A 38 44.26 0.68 -8.89
C ASN A 38 44.86 -0.74 -8.93
N SER A 39 45.40 -1.26 -7.84
CA SER A 39 45.87 -2.65 -7.78
C SER A 39 45.88 -3.17 -6.36
N ALA A 40 44.73 -3.22 -5.70
CA ALA A 40 44.48 -4.22 -4.64
C ALA A 40 42.98 -4.43 -4.56
N GLY A 41 42.49 -5.53 -5.11
CA GLY A 41 41.08 -5.84 -5.16
C GLY A 41 40.47 -6.01 -3.77
N ASN A 42 39.67 -5.02 -3.37
CA ASN A 42 38.47 -5.29 -2.64
C ASN A 42 37.36 -5.33 -3.71
N PRO A 43 36.57 -6.41 -3.84
CA PRO A 43 35.35 -6.29 -4.60
C PRO A 43 34.48 -5.32 -3.81
N ALA A 44 34.56 -4.02 -4.17
CA ALA A 44 33.42 -3.15 -3.90
C ALA A 44 32.24 -3.93 -4.46
N VAL A 45 31.35 -4.38 -3.59
CA VAL A 45 30.01 -4.74 -3.96
C VAL A 45 29.50 -3.48 -4.64
N ALA A 46 29.70 -3.41 -5.95
CA ALA A 46 29.03 -2.45 -6.79
C ALA A 46 27.58 -2.75 -6.54
N GLY A 47 26.94 -1.92 -5.72
CA GLY A 47 25.50 -1.94 -5.57
C GLY A 47 24.96 -1.65 -6.96
N THR A 48 24.60 -2.71 -7.68
CA THR A 48 23.98 -2.65 -8.99
C THR A 48 22.51 -2.22 -8.86
N GLY A 49 22.22 -1.33 -7.94
CA GLY A 49 20.94 -0.66 -7.90
C GLY A 49 20.82 0.27 -9.13
N PRO A 50 19.66 0.37 -9.74
CA PRO A 50 19.48 1.27 -10.88
C PRO A 50 19.77 2.71 -10.44
N ALA A 51 20.50 3.47 -11.27
CA ALA A 51 20.76 4.90 -11.05
C ALA A 51 19.47 5.74 -11.14
N SER A 52 18.37 5.18 -11.66
CA SER A 52 17.05 5.80 -11.82
C SER A 52 15.97 4.72 -11.88
N TYR A 53 14.79 5.04 -11.37
CA TYR A 53 13.58 4.23 -11.49
C TYR A 53 12.63 4.73 -12.59
N ALA A 54 13.08 5.64 -13.47
CA ALA A 54 12.25 6.18 -14.53
C ALA A 54 11.63 5.09 -15.39
N ALA A 55 12.40 4.06 -15.78
CA ALA A 55 11.88 2.94 -16.57
C ALA A 55 10.78 2.13 -15.85
N ALA A 56 10.86 1.99 -14.53
CA ALA A 56 9.82 1.34 -13.72
C ALA A 56 8.53 2.20 -13.71
N VAL A 57 8.68 3.52 -13.57
CA VAL A 57 7.57 4.47 -13.61
C VAL A 57 6.93 4.50 -15.00
N ASP A 58 7.72 4.62 -16.07
CA ASP A 58 7.24 4.68 -17.47
C ASP A 58 6.42 3.44 -17.85
N ARG A 59 6.73 2.30 -17.24
CA ARG A 59 6.03 1.04 -17.48
C ARG A 59 4.61 1.04 -16.88
N THR A 60 4.37 1.70 -15.76
CA THR A 60 3.11 1.62 -15.02
C THR A 60 2.31 2.91 -15.01
N ALA A 61 2.98 4.07 -15.07
CA ALA A 61 2.30 5.37 -15.04
C ALA A 61 1.18 5.52 -16.08
N PRO A 62 1.28 4.98 -17.32
CA PRO A 62 0.17 5.07 -18.27
C PRO A 62 -1.13 4.38 -17.81
N ALA A 63 -1.03 3.41 -16.90
CA ALA A 63 -2.19 2.73 -16.30
C ALA A 63 -2.75 3.45 -15.05
N VAL A 64 -2.07 4.48 -14.55
CA VAL A 64 -2.54 5.25 -13.38
C VAL A 64 -3.34 6.46 -13.87
N VAL A 65 -4.57 6.57 -13.39
CA VAL A 65 -5.52 7.61 -13.81
C VAL A 65 -5.87 8.55 -12.67
N SER A 66 -6.31 9.76 -12.99
CA SER A 66 -6.95 10.65 -12.02
C SER A 66 -8.44 10.33 -11.92
N VAL A 67 -8.95 10.18 -10.70
CA VAL A 67 -10.38 10.00 -10.42
C VAL A 67 -10.89 11.30 -9.82
N ARG A 68 -11.76 12.00 -10.56
CA ARG A 68 -12.38 13.25 -10.15
C ARG A 68 -13.85 13.03 -9.86
N THR A 69 -14.29 13.45 -8.70
CA THR A 69 -15.66 13.26 -8.26
C THR A 69 -16.31 14.60 -7.97
N ARG A 70 -17.61 14.68 -8.21
CA ARG A 70 -18.40 15.89 -7.98
C ARG A 70 -19.78 15.56 -7.42
N ALA A 71 -20.21 16.34 -6.45
CA ALA A 71 -21.58 16.33 -5.96
C ALA A 71 -22.07 17.76 -5.68
N LEU A 72 -23.38 17.96 -5.80
CA LEU A 72 -24.05 19.18 -5.38
C LEU A 72 -24.75 18.92 -4.05
N VAL A 73 -24.34 19.62 -3.00
CA VAL A 73 -24.94 19.50 -1.66
C VAL A 73 -25.65 20.80 -1.27
N PRO A 74 -26.74 20.74 -0.51
CA PRO A 74 -27.39 21.93 0.03
C PRO A 74 -26.44 22.72 0.94
N LEU A 75 -26.43 24.02 0.83
CA LEU A 75 -25.59 24.93 1.64
C LEU A 75 -26.03 25.02 3.12
N ASP A 76 -27.29 24.75 3.40
CA ASP A 76 -27.87 24.85 4.74
C ASP A 76 -28.59 23.57 5.12
N GLN A 77 -28.10 22.88 6.12
CA GLN A 77 -28.81 21.77 6.80
C GLN A 77 -29.62 22.28 8.01
N GLU A 78 -29.51 23.57 8.38
CA GLU A 78 -30.24 24.13 9.51
C GLU A 78 -31.52 24.81 9.04
N LYS A 79 -32.64 24.07 9.14
CA LYS A 79 -34.05 24.45 8.99
C LYS A 79 -34.49 24.82 7.57
N PRO A 80 -35.21 23.94 6.88
CA PRO A 80 -35.88 24.28 5.64
C PRO A 80 -36.97 25.33 5.91
N ASN A 81 -36.73 26.56 5.54
CA ASN A 81 -37.74 27.56 5.43
C ASN A 81 -38.37 27.46 4.04
N ILE A 82 -39.73 27.47 3.95
CA ILE A 82 -40.49 27.25 2.72
C ILE A 82 -40.14 28.27 1.61
N TYR A 83 -39.40 29.32 1.94
CA TYR A 83 -38.96 30.40 1.03
C TYR A 83 -37.44 30.40 0.75
N SER A 84 -36.67 29.48 1.32
CA SER A 84 -35.22 29.41 1.01
C SER A 84 -35.05 28.80 -0.37
N GLN A 85 -34.58 29.56 -1.35
CA GLN A 85 -34.06 29.00 -2.59
C GLN A 85 -32.98 28.01 -2.24
N LEU A 86 -33.09 26.80 -2.74
CA LEU A 86 -32.09 25.71 -2.52
C LEU A 86 -30.73 26.19 -3.06
N LYS A 87 -29.91 26.73 -2.17
CA LYS A 87 -28.53 27.08 -2.53
C LYS A 87 -27.71 25.81 -2.49
N LEU A 88 -27.21 25.39 -3.64
CA LEU A 88 -26.33 24.21 -3.79
C LEU A 88 -24.87 24.67 -3.80
N ARG A 89 -24.04 23.92 -3.12
CA ARG A 89 -22.58 24.03 -3.18
C ARG A 89 -22.02 22.78 -3.88
N ALA A 90 -21.13 22.99 -4.86
CA ALA A 90 -20.37 21.90 -5.43
C ALA A 90 -19.27 21.47 -4.44
N ILE A 91 -19.22 20.20 -4.14
CA ILE A 91 -18.10 19.54 -3.47
C ILE A 91 -17.43 18.60 -4.45
N SER A 92 -16.12 18.47 -4.35
CA SER A 92 -15.33 17.56 -5.16
C SER A 92 -14.33 16.82 -4.28
N SER A 93 -13.97 15.64 -4.70
CA SER A 93 -12.83 14.89 -4.18
C SER A 93 -12.01 14.42 -5.35
N ASP A 94 -10.70 14.51 -5.22
CA ASP A 94 -9.75 14.03 -6.20
C ASP A 94 -8.95 12.86 -5.61
N GLY A 95 -8.77 11.83 -6.41
CA GLY A 95 -7.96 10.66 -6.08
C GLY A 95 -7.34 10.09 -7.34
N SER A 96 -6.86 8.87 -7.23
CA SER A 96 -6.28 8.12 -8.32
C SER A 96 -7.00 6.79 -8.52
N GLY A 97 -6.73 6.14 -9.65
CA GLY A 97 -7.16 4.79 -9.95
C GLY A 97 -6.09 4.06 -10.74
N VAL A 98 -6.19 2.75 -10.83
CA VAL A 98 -5.30 1.90 -11.61
C VAL A 98 -6.11 1.06 -12.59
N ILE A 99 -5.79 1.14 -13.87
CA ILE A 99 -6.38 0.31 -14.92
C ILE A 99 -5.79 -1.09 -14.77
N LEU A 100 -6.64 -2.09 -14.52
CA LEU A 100 -6.26 -3.49 -14.37
C LEU A 100 -6.73 -4.38 -15.52
N ARG A 101 -7.56 -3.83 -16.44
CA ARG A 101 -8.04 -4.55 -17.62
C ARG A 101 -8.11 -3.62 -18.81
N GLU A 102 -7.71 -4.12 -19.99
CA GLU A 102 -7.70 -3.36 -21.25
C GLU A 102 -9.08 -2.87 -21.70
N ASP A 103 -10.14 -3.52 -21.23
CA ASP A 103 -11.54 -3.16 -21.51
C ASP A 103 -12.09 -2.06 -20.58
N GLY A 104 -11.24 -1.40 -19.77
CA GLY A 104 -11.58 -0.18 -19.05
C GLY A 104 -12.08 -0.38 -17.61
N TYR A 105 -11.80 -1.52 -16.98
CA TYR A 105 -11.98 -1.66 -15.54
C TYR A 105 -10.83 -1.05 -14.76
N ILE A 106 -11.18 -0.22 -13.78
CA ILE A 106 -10.26 0.56 -12.96
C ILE A 106 -10.57 0.27 -11.50
N ILE A 107 -9.51 0.02 -10.71
CA ILE A 107 -9.63 -0.07 -9.28
C ILE A 107 -9.24 1.26 -8.63
N THR A 108 -9.96 1.64 -7.58
CA THR A 108 -9.69 2.83 -6.75
C THR A 108 -10.12 2.56 -5.31
N ASN A 109 -9.97 3.53 -4.41
CA ASN A 109 -10.52 3.40 -3.06
C ASN A 109 -12.01 3.76 -3.01
N HIS A 110 -12.74 3.07 -2.12
CA HIS A 110 -14.15 3.36 -1.85
C HIS A 110 -14.34 4.81 -1.35
N HIS A 111 -13.49 5.28 -0.43
CA HIS A 111 -13.60 6.63 0.13
C HIS A 111 -13.39 7.75 -0.91
N VAL A 112 -12.72 7.47 -2.04
CA VAL A 112 -12.55 8.44 -3.14
C VAL A 112 -13.87 8.72 -3.84
N ILE A 113 -14.74 7.71 -3.99
CA ILE A 113 -15.99 7.80 -4.73
C ILE A 113 -17.24 7.88 -3.85
N TYR A 114 -17.09 7.70 -2.54
CA TYR A 114 -18.20 7.63 -1.61
C TYR A 114 -19.03 8.92 -1.58
N ASN A 115 -20.36 8.81 -1.77
CA ASN A 115 -21.30 9.93 -1.84
C ASN A 115 -21.14 10.89 -3.04
N PHE A 116 -20.41 10.48 -4.08
CA PHE A 116 -20.30 11.28 -5.30
C PHE A 116 -21.03 10.59 -6.46
N PRO A 117 -22.12 11.19 -7.00
CA PRO A 117 -22.88 10.62 -8.11
C PRO A 117 -22.18 10.80 -9.47
N GLU A 118 -21.32 11.81 -9.60
CA GLU A 118 -20.58 12.09 -10.83
C GLU A 118 -19.12 11.73 -10.64
N ILE A 119 -18.63 10.80 -11.48
CA ILE A 119 -17.25 10.32 -11.46
C ILE A 119 -16.66 10.44 -12.86
N TRP A 120 -15.53 11.11 -12.94
CA TRP A 120 -14.78 11.32 -14.16
C TRP A 120 -13.36 10.75 -14.00
N VAL A 121 -12.88 10.08 -15.03
CA VAL A 121 -11.53 9.54 -15.11
C VAL A 121 -10.77 10.35 -16.14
N VAL A 122 -9.59 10.85 -15.74
CA VAL A 122 -8.63 11.48 -16.63
C VAL A 122 -7.49 10.50 -16.87
N LEU A 123 -7.32 10.09 -18.13
CA LEU A 123 -6.25 9.18 -18.54
C LEU A 123 -4.91 9.90 -18.60
N TRP A 124 -3.85 9.15 -18.73
CA TRP A 124 -2.49 9.62 -18.89
C TRP A 124 -2.31 10.58 -20.12
N ASP A 125 -3.07 10.40 -21.18
CA ASP A 125 -3.06 11.20 -22.40
C ASP A 125 -4.10 12.35 -22.40
N ASP A 126 -4.52 12.77 -21.21
CA ASP A 126 -5.47 13.84 -20.94
C ASP A 126 -6.91 13.60 -21.46
N ARG A 127 -7.24 12.42 -22.00
CA ARG A 127 -8.63 12.07 -22.30
C ARG A 127 -9.46 11.99 -21.01
N ILE A 128 -10.62 12.60 -21.04
CA ILE A 128 -11.56 12.64 -19.91
C ILE A 128 -12.78 11.80 -20.27
N LEU A 129 -13.08 10.80 -19.44
CA LEU A 129 -14.23 9.91 -19.65
C LEU A 129 -15.07 9.86 -18.38
N GLN A 130 -16.39 9.76 -18.56
CA GLN A 130 -17.29 9.47 -17.46
C GLN A 130 -17.13 8.00 -17.07
N ALA A 131 -17.01 7.75 -15.77
CA ALA A 131 -16.94 6.40 -15.23
C ALA A 131 -18.25 6.04 -14.54
N ARG A 132 -18.65 4.77 -14.63
CA ARG A 132 -19.72 4.18 -13.82
C ARG A 132 -19.12 3.31 -12.72
N VAL A 133 -19.75 3.31 -11.56
CA VAL A 133 -19.41 2.38 -10.48
C VAL A 133 -19.96 1.01 -10.81
N VAL A 134 -19.09 0.00 -10.84
CA VAL A 134 -19.48 -1.41 -10.98
C VAL A 134 -19.92 -1.96 -9.62
N GLY A 135 -19.16 -1.64 -8.59
CA GLY A 135 -19.44 -1.95 -7.21
C GLY A 135 -18.35 -1.42 -6.29
N SER A 136 -18.56 -1.53 -4.99
CA SER A 136 -17.58 -1.14 -4.00
C SER A 136 -17.66 -2.00 -2.76
N ASP A 137 -16.55 -2.07 -2.03
CA ASP A 137 -16.40 -2.82 -0.81
C ASP A 137 -15.84 -1.93 0.30
N THR A 138 -16.72 -1.54 1.22
CA THR A 138 -16.36 -0.69 2.37
C THR A 138 -15.42 -1.38 3.34
N ALA A 139 -15.46 -2.71 3.39
CA ALA A 139 -14.69 -3.49 4.34
C ALA A 139 -13.18 -3.56 4.00
N THR A 140 -12.82 -3.38 2.72
CA THR A 140 -11.43 -3.28 2.24
C THR A 140 -11.08 -1.88 1.71
N ASP A 141 -12.04 -0.93 1.70
CA ASP A 141 -11.89 0.39 1.10
C ASP A 141 -11.55 0.36 -0.40
N LEU A 142 -12.14 -0.58 -1.16
CA LEU A 142 -11.94 -0.70 -2.60
C LEU A 142 -13.22 -0.43 -3.38
N ALA A 143 -13.06 0.08 -4.61
CA ALA A 143 -14.16 0.26 -5.55
C ALA A 143 -13.68 -0.04 -6.98
N VAL A 144 -14.60 -0.52 -7.80
CA VAL A 144 -14.37 -0.83 -9.21
C VAL A 144 -15.18 0.14 -10.07
N LEU A 145 -14.47 0.81 -10.95
CA LEU A 145 -15.04 1.72 -11.95
C LEU A 145 -14.92 1.08 -13.33
N LYS A 146 -15.80 1.51 -14.23
CA LYS A 146 -15.77 1.11 -15.65
C LYS A 146 -15.90 2.35 -16.53
N ILE A 147 -14.99 2.49 -17.49
CA ILE A 147 -15.07 3.46 -18.58
C ILE A 147 -15.29 2.71 -19.90
N ASP A 148 -16.04 3.31 -20.84
CA ASP A 148 -16.35 2.69 -22.14
C ASP A 148 -15.23 3.04 -23.13
N LEU A 149 -14.09 2.37 -22.95
CA LEU A 149 -12.93 2.47 -23.84
C LEU A 149 -12.15 1.14 -23.76
N GLU A 150 -11.62 0.71 -24.90
CA GLU A 150 -10.82 -0.51 -25.06
C GLU A 150 -9.38 -0.19 -25.44
N GLY A 151 -8.48 -1.18 -25.34
CA GLY A 151 -7.08 -1.04 -25.72
C GLY A 151 -6.30 -0.13 -24.77
N LEU A 152 -6.70 -0.09 -23.52
CA LEU A 152 -6.07 0.73 -22.49
C LEU A 152 -4.78 0.09 -21.96
N PRO A 153 -3.79 0.89 -21.56
CA PRO A 153 -2.62 0.38 -20.85
C PRO A 153 -3.04 -0.22 -19.50
N VAL A 154 -2.50 -1.39 -19.19
CA VAL A 154 -2.77 -2.13 -17.94
C VAL A 154 -1.52 -2.13 -17.08
N ALA A 155 -1.70 -1.92 -15.77
CA ALA A 155 -0.60 -2.00 -14.81
C ALA A 155 -0.04 -3.43 -14.78
N PRO A 156 1.27 -3.62 -14.99
CA PRO A 156 1.87 -4.94 -14.95
C PRO A 156 1.87 -5.48 -13.51
N ILE A 157 1.54 -6.74 -13.36
CA ILE A 157 1.55 -7.45 -12.08
C ILE A 157 2.48 -8.64 -12.22
N SER A 158 3.47 -8.77 -11.34
CA SER A 158 4.34 -9.93 -11.28
C SER A 158 3.91 -10.83 -10.12
N ASN A 159 3.83 -12.13 -10.42
CA ASN A 159 3.58 -13.17 -9.41
C ASN A 159 4.89 -13.87 -8.98
N ASP A 160 6.06 -13.37 -9.43
CA ASP A 160 7.32 -14.12 -9.34
C ASP A 160 7.97 -14.09 -7.95
N ALA A 161 7.63 -13.12 -7.11
CA ALA A 161 8.17 -13.06 -5.75
C ALA A 161 7.22 -12.32 -4.79
N PRO A 162 7.11 -12.79 -3.54
CA PRO A 162 6.35 -12.08 -2.52
C PRO A 162 7.01 -10.74 -2.18
N VAL A 163 6.18 -9.75 -1.85
CA VAL A 163 6.64 -8.44 -1.36
C VAL A 163 7.32 -8.60 -0.01
N ARG A 164 8.53 -8.06 0.15
CA ARG A 164 9.34 -8.19 1.37
C ARG A 164 9.68 -6.84 1.96
N VAL A 165 9.84 -6.82 3.27
CA VAL A 165 10.36 -5.66 4.00
C VAL A 165 11.76 -5.30 3.48
N GLY A 166 11.98 -4.03 3.15
CA GLY A 166 13.21 -3.52 2.54
C GLY A 166 13.17 -3.41 1.01
N ASP A 167 12.18 -3.99 0.33
CA ASP A 167 12.03 -3.82 -1.12
C ASP A 167 11.71 -2.35 -1.42
N VAL A 168 12.26 -1.82 -2.53
CA VAL A 168 11.94 -0.47 -3.02
C VAL A 168 10.48 -0.39 -3.38
N ALA A 169 9.84 0.68 -2.95
CA ALA A 169 8.44 0.99 -3.23
C ALA A 169 8.31 2.40 -3.82
N LEU A 170 7.63 2.50 -4.96
CA LEU A 170 7.32 3.76 -5.62
C LEU A 170 5.80 3.94 -5.61
N ALA A 171 5.33 5.01 -4.98
CA ALA A 171 3.91 5.34 -4.99
C ALA A 171 3.62 6.33 -6.12
N ILE A 172 2.73 5.94 -7.03
CA ILE A 172 2.30 6.72 -8.18
C ILE A 172 0.86 7.15 -7.95
N GLY A 173 0.59 8.44 -8.10
CA GLY A 173 -0.74 9.02 -8.09
C GLY A 173 -0.88 10.11 -9.13
N ASN A 174 -2.11 10.44 -9.49
CA ASN A 174 -2.43 11.47 -10.46
C ASN A 174 -3.45 12.46 -9.88
N SER A 175 -3.06 13.16 -8.82
CA SER A 175 -3.92 14.13 -8.16
C SER A 175 -3.75 15.54 -8.69
N LEU A 176 -4.80 16.35 -8.57
CA LEU A 176 -4.82 17.79 -8.86
C LEU A 176 -4.56 18.16 -10.33
N GLY A 177 -4.57 17.20 -11.27
CA GLY A 177 -4.25 17.47 -12.67
C GLY A 177 -2.80 17.90 -12.89
N LEU A 178 -1.96 17.74 -11.89
CA LEU A 178 -0.51 17.83 -11.99
C LEU A 178 -0.05 16.44 -12.41
N SER A 179 0.35 16.30 -13.67
CA SER A 179 0.83 15.04 -14.26
C SER A 179 1.64 14.20 -13.26
N HIS A 180 1.23 12.97 -13.07
CA HIS A 180 1.77 11.89 -12.24
C HIS A 180 2.81 12.29 -11.18
N THR A 181 2.40 12.32 -9.93
CA THR A 181 3.32 12.50 -8.81
C THR A 181 3.85 11.12 -8.40
N VAL A 182 5.16 11.00 -8.33
CA VAL A 182 5.84 9.79 -7.86
C VAL A 182 6.61 10.11 -6.58
N SER A 183 6.40 9.31 -5.56
CA SER A 183 7.21 9.32 -4.34
C SER A 183 7.90 7.96 -4.18
N MET A 184 9.08 7.97 -3.55
CA MET A 184 9.90 6.78 -3.35
C MET A 184 10.11 6.53 -1.86
N GLY A 185 10.11 5.26 -1.50
CA GLY A 185 10.46 4.73 -0.19
C GLY A 185 10.77 3.25 -0.28
N ILE A 186 10.54 2.54 0.81
CA ILE A 186 10.66 1.09 0.91
C ILE A 186 9.39 0.48 1.49
N VAL A 187 9.23 -0.81 1.34
CA VAL A 187 8.29 -1.60 2.12
C VAL A 187 8.81 -1.66 3.55
N SER A 188 8.12 -1.00 4.48
CA SER A 188 8.50 -0.93 5.89
C SER A 188 7.95 -2.09 6.71
N ALA A 189 6.79 -2.64 6.31
CA ALA A 189 6.18 -3.85 6.88
C ALA A 189 5.15 -4.44 5.91
N THR A 190 4.83 -5.73 6.09
CA THR A 190 3.73 -6.43 5.41
C THR A 190 2.79 -7.04 6.45
N GLY A 191 1.56 -7.38 6.06
CA GLY A 191 0.62 -8.04 6.97
C GLY A 191 0.09 -7.13 8.09
N ARG A 192 0.10 -5.79 7.90
CA ARG A 192 -0.45 -4.88 8.91
C ARG A 192 -1.97 -5.00 8.99
N ASN A 193 -2.45 -5.45 10.14
CA ASN A 193 -3.87 -5.75 10.38
C ASN A 193 -4.41 -5.15 11.69
N ASP A 194 -3.62 -4.32 12.37
CA ASP A 194 -3.95 -3.73 13.67
C ASP A 194 -4.48 -2.28 13.60
N LEU A 195 -4.75 -1.81 12.38
CA LEU A 195 -5.31 -0.49 12.13
C LEU A 195 -6.84 -0.55 12.31
N ARG A 196 -7.37 0.11 13.31
CA ARG A 196 -8.79 0.04 13.71
C ARG A 196 -9.81 0.58 12.67
N SER A 197 -9.35 0.95 11.47
CA SER A 197 -10.15 1.67 10.47
C SER A 197 -10.97 0.77 9.54
N LEU A 198 -10.55 -0.46 9.26
CA LEU A 198 -11.23 -1.38 8.35
C LEU A 198 -11.44 -2.76 8.98
N VAL A 199 -12.40 -3.50 8.47
CA VAL A 199 -12.74 -4.85 8.98
C VAL A 199 -11.75 -5.88 8.49
N TYR A 200 -11.34 -5.79 7.22
CA TYR A 200 -10.38 -6.68 6.58
C TYR A 200 -9.13 -5.90 6.21
N GLN A 201 -8.03 -6.25 6.84
CA GLN A 201 -6.77 -5.53 6.75
C GLN A 201 -5.63 -6.51 6.50
N ASP A 202 -4.83 -6.21 5.48
CA ASP A 202 -3.57 -6.85 5.18
C ASP A 202 -2.72 -5.81 4.42
N PHE A 203 -2.27 -4.77 5.16
CA PHE A 203 -1.62 -3.66 4.48
C PHE A 203 -0.13 -3.88 4.28
N ILE A 204 0.36 -3.42 3.13
CA ILE A 204 1.75 -3.07 2.93
C ILE A 204 1.97 -1.69 3.53
N GLN A 205 2.88 -1.58 4.50
CA GLN A 205 3.33 -0.30 5.05
C GLN A 205 4.55 0.19 4.27
N THR A 206 4.60 1.46 3.93
CA THR A 206 5.72 2.11 3.25
C THR A 206 6.01 3.48 3.83
N ASP A 207 7.25 3.94 3.72
CA ASP A 207 7.65 5.33 4.00
C ASP A 207 7.67 6.21 2.75
N ALA A 208 7.33 5.66 1.57
CA ALA A 208 6.97 6.47 0.41
C ALA A 208 5.82 7.41 0.78
N ALA A 209 5.92 8.69 0.43
CA ALA A 209 4.93 9.69 0.79
C ALA A 209 3.55 9.38 0.15
N ILE A 210 2.59 8.96 0.97
CA ILE A 210 1.19 8.80 0.58
C ILE A 210 0.41 10.01 1.11
N ASN A 211 -0.15 10.80 0.20
CA ASN A 211 -0.90 12.01 0.50
C ASN A 211 -2.28 11.97 -0.14
N ALA A 212 -3.13 12.96 0.18
CA ALA A 212 -4.38 13.16 -0.52
C ALA A 212 -4.10 13.30 -2.02
N GLY A 213 -4.78 12.46 -2.83
CA GLY A 213 -4.58 12.38 -4.27
C GLY A 213 -3.82 11.16 -4.76
N ASN A 214 -2.93 10.55 -3.96
CA ASN A 214 -2.34 9.26 -4.31
C ASN A 214 -3.28 8.07 -3.96
N SER A 215 -4.31 8.30 -3.14
CA SER A 215 -5.29 7.27 -2.76
C SER A 215 -5.95 6.67 -3.99
N GLY A 216 -5.99 5.35 -4.07
CA GLY A 216 -6.46 4.59 -5.23
C GLY A 216 -5.42 4.41 -6.33
N GLY A 217 -4.27 5.08 -6.25
CA GLY A 217 -3.15 4.94 -7.19
C GLY A 217 -2.28 3.72 -6.92
N ALA A 218 -1.22 3.58 -7.71
CA ALA A 218 -0.36 2.41 -7.70
C ALA A 218 0.76 2.51 -6.65
N LEU A 219 1.03 1.41 -5.94
CA LEU A 219 2.31 1.14 -5.31
C LEU A 219 3.02 0.10 -6.17
N ILE A 220 4.22 0.42 -6.67
CA ILE A 220 4.99 -0.46 -7.56
C ILE A 220 6.35 -0.80 -6.94
N ASN A 221 6.93 -1.91 -7.39
CA ASN A 221 8.30 -2.30 -7.05
C ASN A 221 9.35 -1.61 -7.97
N ALA A 222 10.62 -1.90 -7.74
CA ALA A 222 11.73 -1.37 -8.55
C ALA A 222 11.69 -1.76 -10.04
N ASN A 223 10.94 -2.81 -10.40
CA ASN A 223 10.78 -3.28 -11.78
C ASN A 223 9.58 -2.64 -12.48
N GLY A 224 8.75 -1.88 -11.77
CA GLY A 224 7.50 -1.32 -12.27
C GLY A 224 6.31 -2.27 -12.16
N ASP A 225 6.41 -3.37 -11.40
CA ASP A 225 5.26 -4.25 -11.18
C ASP A 225 4.41 -3.68 -10.04
N LEU A 226 3.09 -3.71 -10.22
CA LEU A 226 2.12 -3.30 -9.23
C LEU A 226 2.12 -4.28 -8.06
N ILE A 227 2.37 -3.77 -6.85
CA ILE A 227 2.40 -4.55 -5.61
C ILE A 227 1.24 -4.20 -4.67
N GLY A 228 0.60 -3.05 -4.88
CA GLY A 228 -0.55 -2.65 -4.06
C GLY A 228 -1.26 -1.41 -4.57
N ILE A 229 -2.40 -1.11 -3.96
CA ILE A 229 -3.21 0.09 -4.20
C ILE A 229 -3.03 1.03 -3.01
N ASN A 230 -2.48 2.21 -3.25
CA ASN A 230 -2.27 3.22 -2.23
C ASN A 230 -3.59 3.57 -1.53
N THR A 231 -3.59 3.60 -0.21
CA THR A 231 -4.74 4.07 0.55
C THR A 231 -4.31 5.04 1.63
N ARG A 232 -5.12 6.07 1.84
CA ARG A 232 -4.87 7.04 2.90
C ARG A 232 -5.28 6.43 4.22
N ASN A 233 -4.36 6.30 5.14
CA ASN A 233 -4.71 5.95 6.49
C ASN A 233 -5.33 7.15 7.21
N MET A 234 -6.57 7.00 7.68
CA MET A 234 -7.35 8.10 8.24
C MET A 234 -7.07 8.37 9.72
N GLU A 235 -6.37 7.50 10.45
CA GLU A 235 -6.25 7.65 11.91
C GLU A 235 -4.91 7.22 12.49
N PHE A 236 -3.78 7.69 11.96
CA PHE A 236 -2.61 7.66 12.81
C PHE A 236 -2.63 8.84 13.79
N ALA A 237 -2.38 8.49 15.06
CA ALA A 237 -2.23 9.42 16.16
C ALA A 237 -1.46 10.66 15.72
N LYS A 238 -1.96 11.83 16.07
CA LYS A 238 -1.32 13.13 15.84
C LYS A 238 0.18 13.03 16.09
N GLY A 239 0.98 13.10 15.01
CA GLY A 239 2.44 13.10 15.08
C GLY A 239 3.19 12.00 14.32
N ALA A 240 2.54 10.96 13.80
CA ALA A 240 3.20 9.98 12.94
C ALA A 240 3.40 10.57 11.53
N GLN A 241 4.64 10.78 11.13
CA GLN A 241 5.03 11.24 9.79
C GLN A 241 5.65 10.06 9.02
N ASN A 242 5.53 10.08 7.69
CA ASN A 242 6.14 9.10 6.79
C ASN A 242 5.64 7.65 7.01
N ILE A 243 4.36 7.49 7.29
CA ILE A 243 3.71 6.17 7.33
C ILE A 243 2.61 6.16 6.29
N GLY A 244 2.82 5.43 5.21
CA GLY A 244 1.86 5.17 4.15
C GLY A 244 1.40 3.72 4.19
N PHE A 245 0.22 3.46 3.61
CA PHE A 245 -0.34 2.13 3.49
C PHE A 245 -0.82 1.88 2.06
N ALA A 246 -0.71 0.62 1.64
CA ALA A 246 -1.29 0.15 0.42
C ALA A 246 -1.99 -1.20 0.65
N ILE A 247 -3.09 -1.42 -0.04
CA ILE A 247 -3.82 -2.68 -0.08
C ILE A 247 -3.07 -3.60 -1.04
N PRO A 248 -2.65 -4.83 -0.65
CA PRO A 248 -1.93 -5.74 -1.53
C PRO A 248 -2.69 -6.01 -2.82
N ILE A 249 -1.95 -6.13 -3.92
CA ILE A 249 -2.56 -6.30 -5.25
C ILE A 249 -3.36 -7.60 -5.37
N ASP A 250 -2.94 -8.68 -4.71
CA ASP A 250 -3.67 -9.94 -4.73
C ASP A 250 -5.06 -9.80 -4.12
N LEU A 251 -5.17 -9.12 -2.96
CA LEU A 251 -6.45 -8.80 -2.34
C LEU A 251 -7.29 -7.88 -3.23
N ALA A 252 -6.65 -6.87 -3.83
CA ALA A 252 -7.34 -5.90 -4.69
C ALA A 252 -7.92 -6.55 -5.95
N ARG A 253 -7.19 -7.50 -6.56
CA ARG A 253 -7.67 -8.28 -7.72
C ARG A 253 -8.84 -9.19 -7.35
N ASP A 254 -8.71 -9.94 -6.26
CA ASP A 254 -9.78 -10.82 -5.79
C ASP A 254 -11.09 -10.05 -5.53
N VAL A 255 -11.00 -8.89 -4.88
CA VAL A 255 -12.13 -7.99 -4.66
C VAL A 255 -12.71 -7.49 -5.98
N MET A 256 -11.85 -7.06 -6.92
CA MET A 256 -12.28 -6.58 -8.23
C MET A 256 -13.00 -7.66 -9.03
N ASP A 257 -12.43 -8.87 -9.12
CA ASP A 257 -13.00 -9.98 -9.86
C ASP A 257 -14.37 -10.36 -9.31
N GLN A 258 -14.49 -10.44 -7.98
CA GLN A 258 -15.79 -10.72 -7.35
C GLN A 258 -16.83 -9.61 -7.60
N ILE A 259 -16.42 -8.34 -7.58
CA ILE A 259 -17.32 -7.21 -7.89
C ILE A 259 -17.77 -7.27 -9.35
N ILE A 260 -16.89 -7.63 -10.28
CA ILE A 260 -17.23 -7.76 -11.70
C ILE A 260 -18.22 -8.93 -11.92
N ASP A 261 -17.95 -10.08 -11.30
CA ASP A 261 -18.72 -11.31 -11.51
C ASP A 261 -20.06 -11.32 -10.78
N TYR A 262 -20.11 -10.75 -9.58
CA TYR A 262 -21.26 -10.86 -8.67
C TYR A 262 -21.89 -9.54 -8.25
N GLY A 263 -21.29 -8.42 -8.62
CA GLY A 263 -21.71 -7.08 -8.18
C GLY A 263 -21.29 -6.72 -6.74
N SER A 264 -20.76 -7.67 -5.99
CA SER A 264 -20.35 -7.49 -4.59
C SER A 264 -19.37 -8.56 -4.16
N VAL A 265 -18.61 -8.29 -3.10
CA VAL A 265 -17.67 -9.26 -2.53
C VAL A 265 -18.40 -10.30 -1.70
N ARG A 266 -18.15 -11.56 -1.99
CA ARG A 266 -18.68 -12.72 -1.25
C ARG A 266 -17.66 -13.21 -0.25
N ARG A 267 -18.02 -13.18 1.05
CA ARG A 267 -17.12 -13.56 2.12
C ARG A 267 -17.62 -14.76 2.87
N GLY A 268 -16.73 -15.71 3.12
CA GLY A 268 -16.98 -16.75 4.09
C GLY A 268 -17.15 -16.16 5.50
N TRP A 269 -18.06 -16.75 6.27
CA TRP A 269 -18.34 -16.31 7.62
C TRP A 269 -18.55 -17.49 8.55
N LEU A 270 -17.84 -17.45 9.67
CA LEU A 270 -17.88 -18.52 10.68
C LEU A 270 -18.96 -18.28 11.76
N GLY A 271 -19.47 -17.05 11.88
CA GLY A 271 -20.47 -16.72 12.88
C GLY A 271 -19.92 -16.61 14.29
N ALA A 272 -18.71 -16.07 14.44
CA ALA A 272 -18.06 -15.90 15.73
C ALA A 272 -17.37 -14.52 15.84
N GLN A 273 -17.22 -14.05 17.07
CA GLN A 273 -16.40 -12.89 17.42
C GLN A 273 -15.04 -13.35 17.93
N TYR A 274 -14.00 -12.76 17.41
CA TYR A 274 -12.60 -13.11 17.68
C TYR A 274 -11.94 -12.11 18.60
N SER A 275 -10.93 -12.57 19.35
CA SER A 275 -10.07 -11.71 20.16
C SER A 275 -8.64 -12.22 20.16
N ASP A 276 -7.71 -11.29 20.20
CA ASP A 276 -6.30 -11.62 20.43
C ASP A 276 -6.12 -12.19 21.83
N LEU A 277 -5.26 -13.19 21.92
CA LEU A 277 -4.83 -13.74 23.20
C LEU A 277 -3.69 -12.87 23.77
N ARG A 278 -3.55 -12.87 25.09
CA ARG A 278 -2.34 -12.33 25.71
C ARG A 278 -1.15 -13.24 25.38
N PRO A 279 0.04 -12.67 25.14
CA PRO A 279 1.23 -13.49 24.96
C PRO A 279 1.43 -14.42 26.16
N SER A 280 1.69 -15.70 25.90
CA SER A 280 2.04 -16.69 26.91
C SER A 280 3.54 -16.96 26.88
N LEU A 281 4.14 -17.18 28.05
CA LEU A 281 5.54 -17.57 28.16
C LEU A 281 5.73 -18.99 27.61
N GLN A 282 6.70 -19.14 26.73
CA GLN A 282 7.13 -20.42 26.18
C GLN A 282 8.21 -21.03 27.09
N PRO A 283 8.50 -22.34 26.97
CA PRO A 283 9.54 -23.00 27.75
C PRO A 283 10.95 -22.39 27.59
N ASP A 284 11.21 -21.73 26.47
CA ASP A 284 12.47 -21.02 26.20
C ASP A 284 12.53 -19.60 26.79
N GLY A 285 11.49 -19.19 27.53
CA GLY A 285 11.36 -17.86 28.14
C GLY A 285 10.88 -16.76 27.19
N SER A 286 10.63 -17.06 25.92
CA SER A 286 10.00 -16.12 24.99
C SER A 286 8.50 -15.96 25.29
N ALA A 287 7.91 -14.83 24.91
CA ALA A 287 6.47 -14.62 25.01
C ALA A 287 5.84 -14.63 23.60
N MET A 288 4.92 -15.54 23.37
CA MET A 288 4.29 -15.72 22.07
C MET A 288 2.76 -15.77 22.19
N ARG A 289 2.07 -15.19 21.20
CA ARG A 289 0.65 -15.41 21.02
C ARG A 289 0.45 -16.66 20.16
N VAL A 290 -0.32 -17.59 20.64
CA VAL A 290 -0.63 -18.82 19.90
C VAL A 290 -2.12 -19.01 19.89
N GLY A 291 -2.73 -18.83 18.73
CA GLY A 291 -4.16 -19.00 18.53
C GLY A 291 -4.99 -17.73 18.69
N VAL A 292 -6.27 -17.88 18.43
CA VAL A 292 -7.30 -16.84 18.46
C VAL A 292 -8.41 -17.21 19.39
N GLY A 293 -8.74 -16.34 20.35
CA GLY A 293 -9.81 -16.55 21.31
C GLY A 293 -11.19 -16.31 20.69
N ILE A 294 -12.14 -17.16 21.03
CA ILE A 294 -13.57 -17.00 20.67
C ILE A 294 -14.28 -16.26 21.80
N ARG A 295 -14.75 -15.03 21.52
CA ARG A 295 -15.48 -14.21 22.50
C ARG A 295 -16.97 -14.53 22.53
N ASP A 296 -17.55 -14.70 21.34
CA ASP A 296 -18.96 -14.98 21.16
C ASP A 296 -19.20 -15.84 19.93
N VAL A 297 -20.31 -16.59 19.91
CA VAL A 297 -20.69 -17.46 18.79
C VAL A 297 -22.17 -17.28 18.52
N GLN A 298 -22.53 -17.00 17.28
CA GLN A 298 -23.90 -16.91 16.85
C GLN A 298 -24.59 -18.31 16.95
N ARG A 299 -25.65 -18.39 17.73
CA ARG A 299 -26.43 -19.66 17.87
C ARG A 299 -26.99 -20.08 16.51
N GLY A 300 -26.81 -21.35 16.16
CA GLY A 300 -27.22 -21.89 14.86
C GLY A 300 -26.33 -21.49 13.69
N GLY A 301 -25.28 -20.68 13.92
CA GLY A 301 -24.28 -20.35 12.90
C GLY A 301 -23.22 -21.45 12.71
N PRO A 302 -22.34 -21.32 11.73
CA PRO A 302 -21.33 -22.34 11.41
C PRO A 302 -20.46 -22.76 12.60
N ALA A 303 -19.90 -21.81 13.36
CA ALA A 303 -19.10 -22.10 14.55
C ALA A 303 -19.89 -22.86 15.61
N TRP A 304 -21.14 -22.44 15.87
CA TRP A 304 -22.02 -23.12 16.82
C TRP A 304 -22.28 -24.56 16.42
N ASN A 305 -22.59 -24.80 15.14
CA ASN A 305 -22.89 -26.13 14.60
C ASN A 305 -21.65 -27.02 14.58
N ALA A 306 -20.46 -26.44 14.40
CA ALA A 306 -19.18 -27.11 14.54
C ALA A 306 -18.77 -27.40 15.99
N GLY A 307 -19.61 -27.05 16.98
CA GLY A 307 -19.33 -27.32 18.39
C GLY A 307 -18.42 -26.27 19.06
N ILE A 308 -18.04 -25.18 18.38
CA ILE A 308 -17.24 -24.09 18.94
C ILE A 308 -18.11 -23.29 19.92
N ARG A 309 -17.49 -22.84 21.02
CA ARG A 309 -18.17 -22.12 22.12
C ARG A 309 -17.34 -20.89 22.54
N PRO A 310 -17.96 -19.88 23.17
CA PRO A 310 -17.22 -18.81 23.83
C PRO A 310 -16.21 -19.36 24.84
N GLY A 311 -15.00 -18.81 24.82
CA GLY A 311 -13.86 -19.26 25.63
C GLY A 311 -12.94 -20.27 24.94
N ASP A 312 -13.31 -20.82 23.79
CA ASP A 312 -12.43 -21.65 22.97
C ASP A 312 -11.31 -20.83 22.36
N VAL A 313 -10.23 -21.50 22.01
CA VAL A 313 -9.08 -20.96 21.29
C VAL A 313 -8.88 -21.74 20.00
N ILE A 314 -8.94 -21.08 18.86
CA ILE A 314 -8.57 -21.67 17.57
C ILE A 314 -7.05 -21.66 17.44
N ARG A 315 -6.44 -22.79 17.18
CA ARG A 315 -5.00 -23.00 17.03
C ARG A 315 -4.57 -22.99 15.58
N THR A 316 -5.31 -23.71 14.74
CA THR A 316 -5.01 -23.80 13.31
C THR A 316 -6.28 -23.63 12.47
N LEU A 317 -6.10 -23.20 11.24
CA LEU A 317 -7.08 -23.15 10.17
C LEU A 317 -6.51 -23.90 8.96
N ASP A 318 -7.15 -25.00 8.55
CA ASP A 318 -6.70 -25.87 7.45
C ASP A 318 -5.25 -26.37 7.65
N GLY A 319 -4.80 -26.56 8.89
CA GLY A 319 -3.43 -26.95 9.27
C GLY A 319 -2.47 -25.79 9.49
N ASP A 320 -2.79 -24.58 9.04
CA ASP A 320 -1.95 -23.40 9.24
C ASP A 320 -2.17 -22.77 10.62
N ALA A 321 -1.07 -22.45 11.32
CA ALA A 321 -1.14 -21.83 12.64
C ALA A 321 -1.72 -20.41 12.55
N VAL A 322 -2.66 -20.09 13.46
CA VAL A 322 -3.23 -18.75 13.58
C VAL A 322 -2.66 -18.02 14.80
N SER A 323 -2.32 -16.74 14.64
CA SER A 323 -1.65 -15.95 15.68
C SER A 323 -2.44 -14.75 16.19
N ASP A 324 -3.34 -14.20 15.35
CA ASP A 324 -4.10 -12.98 15.66
C ASP A 324 -5.52 -13.02 15.07
N ALA A 325 -6.42 -12.25 15.70
CA ALA A 325 -7.84 -12.24 15.38
C ALA A 325 -8.14 -11.60 14.01
N SER A 326 -7.34 -10.61 13.59
CA SER A 326 -7.56 -9.92 12.33
C SER A 326 -7.14 -10.77 11.15
N GLY A 327 -5.96 -11.40 11.22
CA GLY A 327 -5.48 -12.34 10.21
C GLY A 327 -6.41 -13.56 10.07
N PHE A 328 -6.88 -14.11 11.20
CA PHE A 328 -7.85 -15.22 11.17
C PHE A 328 -9.16 -14.79 10.51
N ARG A 329 -9.69 -13.61 10.85
CA ARG A 329 -10.91 -13.06 10.22
C ARG A 329 -10.74 -12.90 8.72
N LEU A 330 -9.61 -12.34 8.28
CA LEU A 330 -9.29 -12.20 6.86
C LEU A 330 -9.23 -13.55 6.16
N ALA A 331 -8.51 -14.52 6.73
CA ALA A 331 -8.38 -15.87 6.17
C ALA A 331 -9.74 -16.57 6.00
N ILE A 332 -10.63 -16.48 7.00
CA ILE A 332 -12.01 -16.99 6.90
C ILE A 332 -12.79 -16.25 5.80
N SER A 333 -12.63 -14.92 5.70
CA SER A 333 -13.39 -14.12 4.72
C SER A 333 -13.01 -14.40 3.27
N GLN A 334 -11.79 -14.84 3.02
CA GLN A 334 -11.30 -15.21 1.70
C GLN A 334 -11.78 -16.58 1.24
N ARG A 335 -12.37 -17.41 2.15
CA ARG A 335 -12.96 -18.69 1.77
C ARG A 335 -14.33 -18.47 1.12
N VAL A 336 -14.63 -19.29 0.13
CA VAL A 336 -15.92 -19.24 -0.58
C VAL A 336 -17.04 -19.65 0.38
N PRO A 337 -18.16 -18.91 0.45
CA PRO A 337 -19.35 -19.36 1.17
C PRO A 337 -19.81 -20.74 0.69
N GLY A 338 -20.10 -21.64 1.63
CA GLY A 338 -20.40 -23.05 1.37
C GLY A 338 -19.19 -23.97 1.47
N SER A 339 -17.96 -23.46 1.51
CA SER A 339 -16.77 -24.27 1.76
C SER A 339 -16.70 -24.71 3.22
N THR A 340 -16.03 -25.85 3.45
CA THR A 340 -15.77 -26.39 4.78
C THR A 340 -14.32 -26.15 5.12
N VAL A 341 -14.07 -25.62 6.32
CA VAL A 341 -12.72 -25.39 6.87
C VAL A 341 -12.48 -26.34 8.04
N GLU A 342 -11.25 -26.78 8.17
CA GLU A 342 -10.78 -27.56 9.32
C GLU A 342 -10.21 -26.62 10.39
N LEU A 343 -10.61 -26.83 11.64
CA LEU A 343 -10.18 -26.01 12.78
C LEU A 343 -9.68 -26.93 13.91
N GLU A 344 -8.46 -26.66 14.38
CA GLU A 344 -8.01 -27.20 15.65
C GLU A 344 -8.40 -26.24 16.76
N VAL A 345 -9.18 -26.76 17.72
CA VAL A 345 -9.78 -25.98 18.80
C VAL A 345 -9.28 -26.47 20.13
N GLN A 346 -8.82 -25.56 20.97
CA GLN A 346 -8.49 -25.84 22.37
C GLN A 346 -9.59 -25.30 23.28
N ARG A 347 -10.11 -26.17 24.16
CA ARG A 347 -11.06 -25.85 25.23
C ARG A 347 -10.48 -26.25 26.58
N GLY A 348 -10.03 -25.30 27.37
CA GLY A 348 -9.29 -25.58 28.58
C GLY A 348 -7.99 -26.32 28.27
N ASN A 349 -7.84 -27.55 28.76
CA ASN A 349 -6.67 -28.39 28.54
C ASN A 349 -6.86 -29.43 27.42
N GLU A 350 -8.03 -29.48 26.79
CA GLU A 350 -8.35 -30.44 25.73
C GLU A 350 -8.24 -29.77 24.37
N SER A 351 -7.69 -30.49 23.39
CA SER A 351 -7.67 -30.08 21.97
C SER A 351 -8.48 -31.07 21.17
N PHE A 352 -9.25 -30.58 20.21
CA PHE A 352 -10.02 -31.37 19.26
C PHE A 352 -10.04 -30.71 17.88
N GLN A 353 -10.19 -31.53 16.84
CA GLN A 353 -10.43 -31.07 15.49
C GLN A 353 -11.93 -31.01 15.20
N THR A 354 -12.34 -29.98 14.46
CA THR A 354 -13.72 -29.83 14.01
C THR A 354 -13.77 -29.21 12.62
N TYR A 355 -14.93 -29.39 11.97
CA TYR A 355 -15.14 -28.86 10.61
C TYR A 355 -16.33 -27.91 10.65
N ALA A 356 -16.16 -26.74 10.05
CA ALA A 356 -17.19 -25.72 9.95
C ALA A 356 -17.48 -25.39 8.47
N THR A 357 -18.73 -25.51 8.05
CA THR A 357 -19.17 -25.06 6.73
C THR A 357 -19.51 -23.60 6.79
N LEU A 358 -18.74 -22.77 6.10
CA LEU A 358 -18.90 -21.32 6.09
C LEU A 358 -20.18 -20.91 5.35
N ILE A 359 -20.82 -19.86 5.79
CA ILE A 359 -21.95 -19.25 5.07
C ILE A 359 -21.55 -17.88 4.55
N GLN A 360 -22.38 -17.27 3.68
CA GLN A 360 -22.20 -15.90 3.25
C GLN A 360 -22.27 -14.97 4.46
N GLN A 361 -21.29 -14.08 4.58
CA GLN A 361 -21.30 -13.05 5.60
C GLN A 361 -22.54 -12.16 5.44
N PRO A 362 -23.32 -11.92 6.51
CA PRO A 362 -24.37 -10.92 6.50
C PRO A 362 -23.82 -9.53 6.17
N PRO A 363 -24.61 -8.62 5.59
CA PRO A 363 -24.22 -7.23 5.41
C PRO A 363 -23.74 -6.61 6.73
N LEU A 364 -22.65 -5.82 6.66
CA LEU A 364 -22.05 -5.12 7.80
C LEU A 364 -22.91 -3.94 8.25
#